data_27ec9ef133ab628cc26dc830cd4fb4a4
#
_entry.id   27ec9ef133ab628cc26dc830cd4fb4a4
#
_cell.length_a   1.000
_cell.length_b   1.000
_cell.length_c   1.000
_cell.angle_alpha   90.00
_cell.angle_beta   90.00
_cell.angle_gamma   90.00
#
_symmetry.space_group_name_H-M   'P 1'
#
loop_
_entity.id
_entity.type
_entity.pdbx_description
1 polymer ?
#
loop_
_entity_poly.entity_id
_entity_poly.type
_entity_poly.pdbx_seq_one_letter_code
_entity_poly.pdbx_strand_id
1 'polypeptide(L)'
;MRYSHLFGKTSKNAPSDADSPNARLLEQGGFVEHVMAGVYSWLPLGLSVLRKVEQIVREEMDALGGQEIFMPSLQPKEYWMATKRWDSVDVLFKLKSQTDKEYALGCTHEEVVTPLARKFIRSYKELPFAVYQINTKFRDELRAKSGVLRGREFRMKDMYSFHADQADLEAFYAKAIEAYLRVFKRCGLDVKVVQAGGGVFTDKITHEFQALTESGEDVLIVCSKCSFGQNSEIATLKEGDDCPDCGGKLVKAKGIEVGNIFDLGTKYSDAFDFDFMTEDGKQRRILMGCYGIGTSRLVGAVVEAYNDANGIV
;
A
#
# COMPACT_ATOMS: atom_id res chain seq x y z
N MET A 1 -30.15 -3.47 -6.63
CA MET A 1 -30.39 -2.63 -7.85
C MET A 1 -30.57 -3.58 -9.03
N ARG A 2 -31.50 -3.31 -9.96
CA ARG A 2 -31.64 -4.15 -11.17
C ARG A 2 -30.57 -3.76 -12.19
N TYR A 3 -29.95 -4.74 -12.83
CA TYR A 3 -28.89 -4.51 -13.84
C TYR A 3 -29.37 -3.62 -15.01
N SER A 4 -30.64 -3.75 -15.42
CA SER A 4 -31.25 -2.93 -16.48
C SER A 4 -31.31 -1.43 -16.17
N HIS A 5 -31.18 -1.04 -14.88
CA HIS A 5 -31.20 0.33 -14.39
C HIS A 5 -29.83 0.81 -13.90
N LEU A 6 -28.80 0.00 -14.10
CA LEU A 6 -27.44 0.33 -13.65
C LEU A 6 -26.85 1.44 -14.54
N PHE A 7 -26.23 2.43 -13.92
CA PHE A 7 -25.37 3.38 -14.62
C PHE A 7 -24.06 2.67 -15.02
N GLY A 8 -23.71 2.75 -16.27
CA GLY A 8 -22.64 1.95 -16.87
C GLY A 8 -23.20 0.67 -17.50
N LYS A 9 -22.60 0.27 -18.62
CA LYS A 9 -22.97 -0.91 -19.40
C LYS A 9 -21.73 -1.65 -19.84
N THR A 10 -21.86 -2.95 -20.08
CA THR A 10 -20.81 -3.74 -20.71
C THR A 10 -20.59 -3.31 -22.15
N SER A 11 -19.33 -3.33 -22.59
CA SER A 11 -18.92 -3.11 -23.98
C SER A 11 -18.48 -4.44 -24.61
N LYS A 12 -18.83 -4.62 -25.89
CA LYS A 12 -18.31 -5.76 -26.68
C LYS A 12 -16.86 -5.55 -27.10
N ASN A 13 -16.48 -4.30 -27.32
CA ASN A 13 -15.16 -3.94 -27.78
C ASN A 13 -14.25 -3.65 -26.58
N ALA A 14 -13.03 -4.19 -26.62
CA ALA A 14 -11.99 -3.81 -25.68
C ALA A 14 -11.54 -2.36 -25.95
N PRO A 15 -11.16 -1.61 -24.88
CA PRO A 15 -10.46 -0.34 -25.08
C PRO A 15 -9.19 -0.55 -25.92
N SER A 16 -8.93 0.38 -26.84
CA SER A 16 -7.79 0.26 -27.80
C SER A 16 -6.42 0.41 -27.13
N ASP A 17 -6.39 0.98 -25.95
CA ASP A 17 -5.19 1.28 -25.14
C ASP A 17 -5.05 0.37 -23.90
N ALA A 18 -5.92 -0.62 -23.74
CA ALA A 18 -5.85 -1.58 -22.63
C ALA A 18 -4.63 -2.51 -22.79
N ASP A 19 -3.66 -2.34 -21.89
CA ASP A 19 -2.36 -3.04 -21.90
C ASP A 19 -2.31 -4.28 -20.99
N SER A 20 -3.40 -4.58 -20.28
CA SER A 20 -3.49 -5.70 -19.33
C SER A 20 -4.91 -6.27 -19.24
N PRO A 21 -5.07 -7.53 -18.76
CA PRO A 21 -6.37 -8.13 -18.51
C PRO A 21 -7.28 -7.28 -17.63
N ASN A 22 -6.77 -6.74 -16.51
CA ASN A 22 -7.58 -5.90 -15.60
C ASN A 22 -8.04 -4.61 -16.29
N ALA A 23 -7.18 -3.92 -17.04
CA ALA A 23 -7.55 -2.72 -17.79
C ALA A 23 -8.69 -3.02 -18.75
N ARG A 24 -8.54 -4.08 -19.55
CA ARG A 24 -9.54 -4.52 -20.52
C ARG A 24 -10.84 -4.94 -19.87
N LEU A 25 -10.80 -5.87 -18.93
CA LEU A 25 -11.98 -6.54 -18.39
C LEU A 25 -12.80 -5.65 -17.46
N LEU A 26 -12.15 -4.80 -16.67
CA LEU A 26 -12.86 -3.87 -15.78
C LEU A 26 -13.61 -2.79 -16.57
N GLU A 27 -13.06 -2.29 -17.67
CA GLU A 27 -13.77 -1.34 -18.53
C GLU A 27 -14.85 -2.03 -19.33
N GLN A 28 -14.57 -3.15 -20.00
CA GLN A 28 -15.57 -3.92 -20.75
C GLN A 28 -16.75 -4.36 -19.86
N GLY A 29 -16.47 -4.72 -18.61
CA GLY A 29 -17.47 -5.14 -17.63
C GLY A 29 -18.29 -3.99 -17.02
N GLY A 30 -17.95 -2.73 -17.31
CA GLY A 30 -18.59 -1.54 -16.73
C GLY A 30 -18.33 -1.39 -15.23
N PHE A 31 -17.14 -1.79 -14.77
CA PHE A 31 -16.66 -1.59 -13.39
C PHE A 31 -15.97 -0.24 -13.23
N VAL A 32 -15.18 0.14 -14.23
CA VAL A 32 -14.48 1.42 -14.27
C VAL A 32 -14.62 2.07 -15.64
N GLU A 33 -14.37 3.37 -15.70
CA GLU A 33 -14.27 4.14 -16.93
C GLU A 33 -12.95 4.91 -16.92
N HIS A 34 -12.17 4.78 -17.98
CA HIS A 34 -10.92 5.49 -18.17
C HIS A 34 -11.16 7.00 -18.38
N VAL A 35 -10.52 7.83 -17.58
CA VAL A 35 -10.58 9.31 -17.71
C VAL A 35 -9.33 9.83 -18.40
N MET A 36 -8.18 9.40 -17.92
CA MET A 36 -6.86 9.63 -18.50
C MET A 36 -5.87 8.61 -17.92
N ALA A 37 -4.66 8.55 -18.47
CA ALA A 37 -3.64 7.59 -18.06
C ALA A 37 -3.46 7.53 -16.52
N GLY A 38 -3.82 6.39 -15.93
CA GLY A 38 -3.73 6.14 -14.51
C GLY A 38 -4.81 6.80 -13.64
N VAL A 39 -5.91 7.30 -14.25
CA VAL A 39 -7.05 7.90 -13.55
C VAL A 39 -8.35 7.30 -14.07
N TYR A 40 -9.14 6.73 -13.17
CA TYR A 40 -10.35 5.98 -13.48
C TYR A 40 -11.53 6.44 -12.64
N SER A 41 -12.70 6.54 -13.27
CA SER A 41 -13.98 6.63 -12.57
C SER A 41 -14.45 5.24 -12.17
N TRP A 42 -14.80 5.03 -10.92
CA TRP A 42 -15.39 3.79 -10.44
C TRP A 42 -16.89 3.80 -10.64
N LEU A 43 -17.39 2.97 -11.54
CA LEU A 43 -18.82 2.83 -11.84
C LEU A 43 -19.51 2.03 -10.72
N PRO A 44 -20.86 1.98 -10.66
CA PRO A 44 -21.57 1.36 -9.53
C PRO A 44 -21.14 -0.08 -9.21
N LEU A 45 -20.87 -0.91 -10.22
CA LEU A 45 -20.38 -2.29 -9.98
C LEU A 45 -18.98 -2.27 -9.39
N GLY A 46 -18.05 -1.53 -10.00
CA GLY A 46 -16.67 -1.41 -9.51
C GLY A 46 -16.60 -0.81 -8.11
N LEU A 47 -17.37 0.25 -7.86
CA LEU A 47 -17.44 0.87 -6.52
C LEU A 47 -18.00 -0.10 -5.47
N SER A 48 -18.96 -0.95 -5.85
CA SER A 48 -19.49 -2.00 -4.95
C SER A 48 -18.42 -3.01 -4.56
N VAL A 49 -17.60 -3.45 -5.54
CA VAL A 49 -16.47 -4.37 -5.28
C VAL A 49 -15.40 -3.68 -4.43
N LEU A 50 -15.00 -2.47 -4.80
CA LEU A 50 -14.01 -1.69 -4.06
C LEU A 50 -14.41 -1.51 -2.58
N ARG A 51 -15.67 -1.17 -2.32
CA ARG A 51 -16.21 -1.04 -0.95
C ARG A 51 -16.18 -2.36 -0.17
N LYS A 52 -16.40 -3.51 -0.81
CA LYS A 52 -16.29 -4.83 -0.15
C LYS A 52 -14.84 -5.12 0.22
N VAL A 53 -13.89 -4.84 -0.68
CA VAL A 53 -12.45 -4.94 -0.39
C VAL A 53 -12.08 -4.02 0.77
N GLU A 54 -12.48 -2.76 0.72
CA GLU A 54 -12.22 -1.79 1.79
C GLU A 54 -12.85 -2.20 3.12
N GLN A 55 -14.01 -2.85 3.10
CA GLN A 55 -14.65 -3.38 4.31
C GLN A 55 -13.86 -4.54 4.94
N ILE A 56 -13.37 -5.48 4.13
CA ILE A 56 -12.48 -6.55 4.60
C ILE A 56 -11.23 -5.95 5.25
N VAL A 57 -10.65 -4.94 4.62
CA VAL A 57 -9.46 -4.26 5.14
C VAL A 57 -9.77 -3.59 6.48
N ARG A 58 -10.90 -2.88 6.64
CA ARG A 58 -11.31 -2.27 7.91
C ARG A 58 -11.40 -3.28 9.03
N GLU A 59 -12.12 -4.37 8.79
CA GLU A 59 -12.33 -5.42 9.79
C GLU A 59 -11.01 -6.00 10.32
N GLU A 60 -10.03 -6.22 9.45
CA GLU A 60 -8.72 -6.72 9.87
C GLU A 60 -7.86 -5.65 10.54
N MET A 61 -7.98 -4.38 10.14
CA MET A 61 -7.26 -3.27 10.79
C MET A 61 -7.85 -2.95 12.17
N ASP A 62 -9.17 -2.97 12.31
CA ASP A 62 -9.87 -2.81 13.59
C ASP A 62 -9.50 -3.96 14.55
N ALA A 63 -9.48 -5.21 14.05
CA ALA A 63 -9.07 -6.38 14.82
C ALA A 63 -7.59 -6.32 15.29
N LEU A 64 -6.74 -5.60 14.53
CA LEU A 64 -5.34 -5.34 14.90
C LEU A 64 -5.21 -4.22 15.96
N GLY A 65 -6.33 -3.55 16.31
CA GLY A 65 -6.37 -2.44 17.26
C GLY A 65 -6.16 -1.06 16.62
N GLY A 66 -6.26 -0.97 15.30
CA GLY A 66 -6.19 0.29 14.57
C GLY A 66 -7.45 1.14 14.75
N GLN A 67 -7.29 2.45 14.79
CA GLN A 67 -8.40 3.41 14.84
C GLN A 67 -8.50 4.14 13.49
N GLU A 68 -9.68 4.08 12.85
CA GLU A 68 -9.87 4.77 11.57
C GLU A 68 -9.93 6.29 11.78
N ILE A 69 -9.13 7.02 11.02
CA ILE A 69 -9.12 8.48 10.93
C ILE A 69 -9.23 8.93 9.48
N PHE A 70 -9.38 10.21 9.23
CA PHE A 70 -9.34 10.76 7.88
C PHE A 70 -8.43 11.98 7.84
N MET A 71 -7.37 11.92 7.05
CA MET A 71 -6.37 12.98 6.89
C MET A 71 -6.49 13.67 5.53
N PRO A 72 -6.14 14.97 5.44
CA PRO A 72 -6.26 15.72 4.20
C PRO A 72 -5.29 15.23 3.12
N SER A 73 -5.75 15.20 1.87
CA SER A 73 -4.88 14.92 0.72
C SER A 73 -4.01 16.13 0.34
N LEU A 74 -4.46 17.34 0.62
CA LEU A 74 -3.66 18.55 0.42
C LEU A 74 -2.74 18.77 1.61
N GLN A 75 -1.44 18.74 1.37
CA GLN A 75 -0.40 18.74 2.41
C GLN A 75 0.52 19.95 2.26
N PRO A 76 0.89 20.63 3.37
CA PRO A 76 1.78 21.78 3.32
C PRO A 76 3.22 21.38 2.98
N LYS A 77 3.90 22.20 2.17
CA LYS A 77 5.32 22.00 1.79
C LYS A 77 6.23 21.86 3.01
N GLU A 78 5.96 22.58 4.07
CA GLU A 78 6.79 22.63 5.28
C GLU A 78 6.94 21.24 5.92
N TYR A 79 5.91 20.39 5.86
CA TYR A 79 5.96 19.02 6.40
C TYR A 79 6.92 18.14 5.58
N TRP A 80 6.89 18.27 4.26
CA TRP A 80 7.79 17.57 3.35
C TRP A 80 9.23 18.08 3.44
N MET A 81 9.41 19.38 3.71
CA MET A 81 10.73 19.96 3.96
C MET A 81 11.32 19.46 5.28
N ALA A 82 10.52 19.31 6.34
CA ALA A 82 10.95 18.78 7.63
C ALA A 82 11.53 17.37 7.50
N THR A 83 10.92 16.52 6.67
CA THR A 83 11.42 15.16 6.39
C THR A 83 12.48 15.10 5.28
N LYS A 84 12.84 16.25 4.69
CA LYS A 84 13.76 16.36 3.53
C LYS A 84 13.30 15.59 2.29
N ARG A 85 11.98 15.37 2.17
CA ARG A 85 11.38 14.56 1.08
C ARG A 85 10.72 15.38 -0.03
N TRP A 86 10.69 16.71 0.11
CA TRP A 86 10.08 17.57 -0.91
C TRP A 86 10.69 17.41 -2.30
N ASP A 87 12.02 17.29 -2.39
CA ASP A 87 12.74 17.19 -3.67
C ASP A 87 13.23 15.76 -3.99
N SER A 88 13.17 14.83 -3.02
CA SER A 88 13.65 13.46 -3.20
C SER A 88 12.55 12.45 -3.52
N VAL A 89 11.27 12.83 -3.46
CA VAL A 89 10.16 11.96 -3.86
C VAL A 89 9.69 12.33 -5.25
N ASP A 90 10.15 11.57 -6.24
CA ASP A 90 9.93 11.86 -7.67
C ASP A 90 8.45 11.87 -8.07
N VAL A 91 7.62 11.07 -7.39
CA VAL A 91 6.19 10.93 -7.67
C VAL A 91 5.31 11.94 -6.92
N LEU A 92 5.90 12.97 -6.31
CA LEU A 92 5.15 13.97 -5.55
C LEU A 92 4.53 15.02 -6.45
N PHE A 93 3.19 15.08 -6.53
CA PHE A 93 2.49 16.21 -7.16
C PHE A 93 2.68 17.48 -6.33
N LYS A 94 3.37 18.46 -6.89
CA LYS A 94 3.60 19.79 -6.29
C LYS A 94 2.66 20.81 -6.90
N LEU A 95 2.00 21.58 -6.05
CA LEU A 95 1.00 22.57 -6.45
C LEU A 95 1.39 23.95 -5.93
N LYS A 96 1.08 24.98 -6.70
CA LYS A 96 1.22 26.36 -6.28
C LYS A 96 -0.17 27.00 -6.20
N SER A 97 -0.49 27.64 -5.06
CA SER A 97 -1.75 28.32 -4.88
C SER A 97 -1.76 29.71 -5.51
N GLN A 98 -2.94 30.33 -5.58
CA GLN A 98 -3.08 31.72 -6.02
C GLN A 98 -2.37 32.73 -5.09
N THR A 99 -2.05 32.34 -3.86
CA THR A 99 -1.31 33.14 -2.88
C THR A 99 0.17 32.78 -2.82
N ASP A 100 0.70 32.19 -3.87
CA ASP A 100 2.10 31.75 -4.03
C ASP A 100 2.58 30.71 -2.99
N LYS A 101 1.67 30.15 -2.17
CA LYS A 101 2.00 29.04 -1.27
C LYS A 101 2.10 27.73 -2.05
N GLU A 102 3.05 26.89 -1.64
CA GLU A 102 3.26 25.58 -2.25
C GLU A 102 2.71 24.46 -1.37
N TYR A 103 2.13 23.47 -2.01
CA TYR A 103 1.49 22.30 -1.41
C TYR A 103 1.88 21.04 -2.18
N ALA A 104 1.65 19.89 -1.58
CA ALA A 104 1.68 18.61 -2.27
C ALA A 104 0.32 17.92 -2.20
N LEU A 105 0.02 17.08 -3.19
CA LEU A 105 -1.03 16.06 -3.04
C LEU A 105 -0.42 14.83 -2.39
N GLY A 106 -1.08 14.28 -1.38
CA GLY A 106 -0.57 13.19 -0.57
C GLY A 106 -0.35 11.90 -1.37
N CYS A 107 0.89 11.56 -1.65
CA CYS A 107 1.29 10.25 -2.15
C CYS A 107 1.41 9.22 -1.00
N THR A 108 1.57 9.72 0.22
CA THR A 108 1.62 9.02 1.52
C THR A 108 1.31 10.04 2.63
N HIS A 109 1.21 9.63 3.91
CA HIS A 109 0.78 10.54 4.98
C HIS A 109 1.64 10.50 6.25
N GLU A 110 2.87 9.99 6.19
CA GLU A 110 3.82 10.06 7.32
C GLU A 110 4.02 11.49 7.79
N GLU A 111 4.14 12.43 6.85
CA GLU A 111 4.33 13.85 7.08
C GLU A 111 3.13 14.51 7.78
N VAL A 112 1.95 13.93 7.66
CA VAL A 112 0.73 14.45 8.29
C VAL A 112 0.44 13.76 9.61
N VAL A 113 0.55 12.42 9.66
CA VAL A 113 0.20 11.65 10.85
C VAL A 113 1.17 11.88 12.00
N THR A 114 2.47 12.07 11.71
CA THR A 114 3.48 12.25 12.76
C THR A 114 3.24 13.53 13.59
N PRO A 115 3.13 14.74 13.00
CA PRO A 115 2.83 15.94 13.77
C PRO A 115 1.41 15.93 14.34
N LEU A 116 0.46 15.19 13.75
CA LEU A 116 -0.86 15.00 14.32
C LEU A 116 -0.79 14.18 15.61
N ALA A 117 -0.17 13.00 15.58
CA ALA A 117 -0.02 12.11 16.72
C ALA A 117 0.74 12.77 17.88
N ARG A 118 1.80 13.53 17.57
CA ARG A 118 2.56 14.30 18.56
C ARG A 118 1.71 15.21 19.44
N LYS A 119 0.57 15.69 18.95
CA LYS A 119 -0.33 16.57 19.74
C LYS A 119 -1.05 15.82 20.87
N PHE A 120 -1.25 14.51 20.69
CA PHE A 120 -2.08 13.70 21.58
C PHE A 120 -1.25 12.74 22.44
N ILE A 121 -0.11 12.25 21.94
CA ILE A 121 0.72 11.27 22.63
C ILE A 121 1.89 11.96 23.29
N ARG A 122 2.01 11.82 24.62
CA ARG A 122 3.06 12.45 25.45
C ARG A 122 3.68 11.52 26.46
N SER A 123 3.08 10.38 26.72
CA SER A 123 3.45 9.46 27.78
C SER A 123 3.48 8.02 27.31
N TYR A 124 4.34 7.18 27.91
CA TYR A 124 4.39 5.75 27.67
C TYR A 124 3.03 5.05 27.90
N LYS A 125 2.15 5.61 28.75
CA LYS A 125 0.81 5.09 29.01
C LYS A 125 -0.13 5.12 27.81
N GLU A 126 0.20 5.92 26.81
CA GLU A 126 -0.57 6.11 25.58
C GLU A 126 -0.03 5.25 24.42
N LEU A 127 1.02 4.46 24.68
CA LEU A 127 1.69 3.56 23.74
C LEU A 127 1.51 2.09 24.11
N PRO A 128 1.42 1.15 23.16
CA PRO A 128 1.38 1.39 21.73
C PRO A 128 0.00 1.83 21.25
N PHE A 129 -0.06 2.53 20.12
CA PHE A 129 -1.32 2.78 19.45
C PHE A 129 -1.13 2.76 17.92
N ALA A 130 -2.22 2.58 17.19
CA ALA A 130 -2.21 2.61 15.74
C ALA A 130 -3.43 3.36 15.20
N VAL A 131 -3.22 4.11 14.12
CA VAL A 131 -4.29 4.78 13.36
C VAL A 131 -4.17 4.42 11.89
N TYR A 132 -5.31 4.35 11.20
CA TYR A 132 -5.32 4.09 9.77
C TYR A 132 -6.38 4.95 9.06
N GLN A 133 -6.22 5.05 7.76
CA GLN A 133 -7.23 5.64 6.88
C GLN A 133 -7.37 4.82 5.60
N ILE A 134 -8.50 4.94 4.93
CA ILE A 134 -8.67 4.55 3.54
C ILE A 134 -8.94 5.82 2.74
N ASN A 135 -7.96 6.27 1.97
CA ASN A 135 -7.99 7.56 1.32
C ASN A 135 -7.43 7.50 -0.11
N THR A 136 -7.74 8.50 -0.91
CA THR A 136 -7.15 8.69 -2.23
C THR A 136 -5.70 9.14 -2.10
N LYS A 137 -4.81 8.50 -2.85
CA LYS A 137 -3.42 8.90 -3.01
C LYS A 137 -3.17 9.39 -4.42
N PHE A 138 -2.20 10.28 -4.54
CA PHE A 138 -1.80 10.90 -5.79
C PHE A 138 -0.32 10.67 -6.02
N ARG A 139 0.05 10.07 -7.16
CA ARG A 139 1.45 9.86 -7.55
C ARG A 139 1.64 10.30 -8.97
N ASP A 140 2.58 11.20 -9.21
CA ASP A 140 2.97 11.68 -10.55
C ASP A 140 3.79 10.61 -11.28
N GLU A 141 3.15 9.48 -11.55
CA GLU A 141 3.77 8.36 -12.24
C GLU A 141 4.11 8.74 -13.69
N LEU A 142 5.38 8.68 -14.05
CA LEU A 142 5.84 8.95 -15.42
C LEU A 142 5.17 8.00 -16.43
N ARG A 143 4.96 6.76 -16.04
CA ARG A 143 4.33 5.71 -16.84
C ARG A 143 3.24 5.02 -16.04
N ALA A 144 2.08 5.67 -15.96
CA ALA A 144 0.88 4.99 -15.48
C ALA A 144 0.47 3.94 -16.53
N LYS A 145 0.32 2.67 -16.10
CA LYS A 145 0.04 1.52 -16.96
C LYS A 145 -0.65 0.42 -16.17
N SER A 146 -1.01 -0.65 -16.88
CA SER A 146 -1.61 -1.84 -16.27
C SER A 146 -2.93 -1.53 -15.55
N GLY A 147 -3.78 -0.68 -16.15
CA GLY A 147 -5.11 -0.40 -15.63
C GLY A 147 -5.09 0.22 -14.23
N VAL A 148 -5.84 -0.39 -13.30
CA VAL A 148 -5.94 0.09 -11.91
C VAL A 148 -4.78 -0.39 -11.02
N LEU A 149 -3.80 -1.14 -11.55
CA LEU A 149 -2.65 -1.62 -10.79
C LEU A 149 -1.65 -0.50 -10.49
N ARG A 150 -1.42 0.42 -11.46
CA ARG A 150 -0.47 1.51 -11.31
C ARG A 150 -1.05 2.83 -11.81
N GLY A 151 -1.81 3.48 -10.96
CA GLY A 151 -2.49 4.73 -11.24
C GLY A 151 -1.80 5.96 -10.67
N ARG A 152 -2.18 7.14 -11.22
CA ARG A 152 -1.82 8.46 -10.68
C ARG A 152 -2.74 8.91 -9.55
N GLU A 153 -3.98 8.44 -9.58
CA GLU A 153 -4.98 8.62 -8.53
C GLU A 153 -5.55 7.25 -8.18
N PHE A 154 -5.45 6.83 -6.92
CA PHE A 154 -5.87 5.51 -6.50
C PHE A 154 -6.25 5.46 -5.02
N ARG A 155 -6.97 4.41 -4.63
CA ARG A 155 -7.38 4.19 -3.24
C ARG A 155 -6.35 3.35 -2.51
N MET A 156 -5.99 3.77 -1.29
CA MET A 156 -5.04 3.07 -0.43
C MET A 156 -5.52 3.09 1.02
N LYS A 157 -5.37 1.96 1.72
CA LYS A 157 -5.31 1.93 3.17
C LYS A 157 -3.86 2.15 3.59
N ASP A 158 -3.64 3.17 4.37
CA ASP A 158 -2.37 3.42 5.06
C ASP A 158 -2.61 3.45 6.57
N MET A 159 -1.84 2.62 7.29
CA MET A 159 -1.87 2.51 8.74
C MET A 159 -0.50 2.88 9.29
N TYR A 160 -0.51 3.51 10.46
CA TYR A 160 0.67 3.96 11.17
C TYR A 160 0.58 3.50 12.61
N SER A 161 1.65 2.88 13.10
CA SER A 161 1.78 2.45 14.48
C SER A 161 2.89 3.20 15.19
N PHE A 162 2.73 3.38 16.49
CA PHE A 162 3.64 4.16 17.33
C PHE A 162 3.98 3.37 18.58
N HIS A 163 5.28 3.27 18.88
CA HIS A 163 5.83 2.33 19.85
C HIS A 163 6.89 2.97 20.75
N ALA A 164 6.96 2.48 21.99
CA ALA A 164 7.94 2.92 22.97
C ALA A 164 9.33 2.28 22.76
N ASP A 165 9.37 1.06 22.21
CA ASP A 165 10.60 0.31 21.98
C ASP A 165 10.50 -0.61 20.75
N GLN A 166 11.64 -1.14 20.37
CA GLN A 166 11.79 -1.97 19.16
C GLN A 166 11.06 -3.32 19.30
N ALA A 167 11.05 -3.92 20.47
CA ALA A 167 10.42 -5.22 20.69
C ALA A 167 8.89 -5.14 20.51
N ASP A 168 8.27 -4.04 20.98
CA ASP A 168 6.84 -3.78 20.79
C ASP A 168 6.51 -3.52 19.30
N LEU A 169 7.35 -2.74 18.59
CA LEU A 169 7.21 -2.52 17.15
C LEU A 169 7.29 -3.84 16.38
N GLU A 170 8.28 -4.69 16.67
CA GLU A 170 8.46 -5.99 16.01
C GLU A 170 7.28 -6.93 16.28
N ALA A 171 6.76 -6.94 17.49
CA ALA A 171 5.58 -7.73 17.85
C ALA A 171 4.32 -7.25 17.09
N PHE A 172 4.13 -5.96 16.94
CA PHE A 172 3.05 -5.39 16.13
C PHE A 172 3.24 -5.67 14.64
N TYR A 173 4.46 -5.54 14.14
CA TYR A 173 4.83 -5.83 12.76
C TYR A 173 4.51 -7.28 12.36
N ALA A 174 4.85 -8.24 13.22
CA ALA A 174 4.51 -9.65 13.00
C ALA A 174 2.99 -9.88 12.94
N LYS A 175 2.21 -9.28 13.84
CA LYS A 175 0.74 -9.33 13.82
C LYS A 175 0.16 -8.67 12.55
N ALA A 176 0.79 -7.61 12.07
CA ALA A 176 0.38 -6.95 10.83
C ALA A 176 0.59 -7.86 9.61
N ILE A 177 1.68 -8.63 9.54
CA ILE A 177 1.87 -9.64 8.48
C ILE A 177 0.71 -10.63 8.47
N GLU A 178 0.34 -11.18 9.63
CA GLU A 178 -0.77 -12.12 9.73
C GLU A 178 -2.12 -11.51 9.33
N ALA A 179 -2.39 -10.26 9.76
CA ALA A 179 -3.61 -9.54 9.39
C ALA A 179 -3.69 -9.33 7.87
N TYR A 180 -2.58 -8.95 7.24
CA TYR A 180 -2.50 -8.78 5.78
C TYR A 180 -2.75 -10.08 5.03
N LEU A 181 -2.15 -11.18 5.47
CA LEU A 181 -2.41 -12.50 4.88
C LEU A 181 -3.89 -12.87 4.95
N ARG A 182 -4.58 -12.54 6.07
CA ARG A 182 -6.04 -12.72 6.17
C ARG A 182 -6.81 -11.81 5.22
N VAL A 183 -6.42 -10.53 5.08
CA VAL A 183 -7.04 -9.61 4.10
C VAL A 183 -6.98 -10.20 2.70
N PHE A 184 -5.80 -10.59 2.23
CA PHE A 184 -5.63 -11.09 0.87
C PHE A 184 -6.37 -12.41 0.66
N LYS A 185 -6.30 -13.34 1.60
CA LYS A 185 -7.06 -14.59 1.56
C LYS A 185 -8.57 -14.35 1.49
N ARG A 186 -9.11 -13.43 2.28
CA ARG A 186 -10.54 -13.05 2.26
C ARG A 186 -10.94 -12.37 0.94
N CYS A 187 -9.99 -11.69 0.28
CA CYS A 187 -10.18 -11.14 -1.06
C CYS A 187 -9.98 -12.18 -2.18
N GLY A 188 -9.68 -13.43 -1.84
CA GLY A 188 -9.46 -14.50 -2.80
C GLY A 188 -8.06 -14.58 -3.38
N LEU A 189 -7.08 -13.84 -2.85
CA LEU A 189 -5.70 -13.85 -3.36
C LEU A 189 -4.76 -14.65 -2.46
N ASP A 190 -4.01 -15.56 -3.07
CA ASP A 190 -2.84 -16.16 -2.47
C ASP A 190 -1.62 -15.26 -2.73
N VAL A 191 -0.94 -14.87 -1.64
CA VAL A 191 0.21 -13.98 -1.73
C VAL A 191 1.44 -14.61 -1.07
N LYS A 192 2.62 -14.23 -1.57
CA LYS A 192 3.91 -14.46 -0.92
C LYS A 192 4.33 -13.22 -0.17
N VAL A 193 4.83 -13.42 1.06
CA VAL A 193 5.52 -12.35 1.80
C VAL A 193 6.98 -12.40 1.39
N VAL A 194 7.47 -11.33 0.78
CA VAL A 194 8.85 -11.26 0.29
C VAL A 194 9.60 -10.12 0.92
N GLN A 195 10.88 -10.31 1.18
CA GLN A 195 11.78 -9.26 1.60
C GLN A 195 12.05 -8.30 0.43
N ALA A 196 12.06 -7.01 0.72
CA ALA A 196 12.31 -5.95 -0.24
C ALA A 196 13.11 -4.79 0.37
N GLY A 197 13.61 -3.90 -0.47
CA GLY A 197 14.25 -2.67 -0.03
C GLY A 197 13.23 -1.65 0.49
N GLY A 198 13.63 -0.86 1.48
CA GLY A 198 12.73 0.16 2.08
C GLY A 198 12.59 1.44 1.26
N GLY A 199 13.32 1.58 0.16
CA GLY A 199 13.25 2.72 -0.75
C GLY A 199 13.42 4.06 -0.04
N VAL A 200 12.52 5.01 -0.31
CA VAL A 200 12.56 6.35 0.31
C VAL A 200 12.00 6.37 1.74
N PHE A 201 11.46 5.26 2.25
CA PHE A 201 10.83 5.19 3.57
C PHE A 201 11.83 4.84 4.68
N THR A 202 12.67 3.84 4.45
CA THR A 202 13.61 3.32 5.46
C THR A 202 14.80 2.65 4.79
N ASP A 203 15.95 2.61 5.48
CA ASP A 203 17.13 1.87 5.05
C ASP A 203 17.08 0.39 5.49
N LYS A 204 16.04 -0.01 6.23
CA LYS A 204 15.82 -1.38 6.69
C LYS A 204 15.19 -2.24 5.60
N ILE A 205 15.33 -3.55 5.74
CA ILE A 205 14.55 -4.53 4.95
C ILE A 205 13.08 -4.40 5.31
N THR A 206 12.23 -4.42 4.30
CA THR A 206 10.78 -4.36 4.40
C THR A 206 10.15 -5.67 3.93
N HIS A 207 8.83 -5.80 4.08
CA HIS A 207 8.11 -6.95 3.56
C HIS A 207 6.99 -6.50 2.63
N GLU A 208 7.03 -7.01 1.42
CA GLU A 208 5.99 -6.85 0.41
C GLU A 208 5.11 -8.10 0.35
N PHE A 209 3.85 -7.88 0.02
CA PHE A 209 2.89 -8.95 -0.23
C PHE A 209 2.66 -9.04 -1.74
N GLN A 210 3.13 -10.11 -2.33
CA GLN A 210 3.20 -10.31 -3.76
C GLN A 210 2.19 -11.37 -4.23
N ALA A 211 1.20 -10.96 -5.03
CA ALA A 211 0.33 -11.89 -5.73
C ALA A 211 1.07 -12.42 -6.96
N LEU A 212 1.38 -13.72 -6.98
CA LEU A 212 2.15 -14.32 -8.09
C LEU A 212 1.28 -14.42 -9.34
N THR A 213 1.73 -13.82 -10.44
CA THR A 213 1.05 -13.82 -11.74
C THR A 213 2.02 -13.46 -12.84
N GLU A 214 1.83 -14.00 -14.05
CA GLU A 214 2.64 -13.66 -15.22
C GLU A 214 2.53 -12.18 -15.62
N SER A 215 1.43 -11.53 -15.30
CA SER A 215 1.23 -10.08 -15.52
C SER A 215 1.97 -9.20 -14.51
N GLY A 216 2.64 -9.79 -13.51
CA GLY A 216 3.36 -9.07 -12.47
C GLY A 216 4.55 -8.28 -13.03
N GLU A 217 4.78 -7.09 -12.48
CA GLU A 217 5.90 -6.22 -12.85
C GLU A 217 7.17 -6.55 -12.04
N ASP A 218 7.00 -7.00 -10.79
CA ASP A 218 8.11 -7.32 -9.91
C ASP A 218 8.67 -8.69 -10.23
N VAL A 219 10.00 -8.77 -10.20
CA VAL A 219 10.73 -10.03 -10.35
C VAL A 219 11.14 -10.50 -8.97
N LEU A 220 10.78 -11.73 -8.66
CA LEU A 220 10.95 -12.33 -7.34
C LEU A 220 11.80 -13.59 -7.42
N ILE A 221 12.57 -13.85 -6.37
CA ILE A 221 13.24 -15.13 -6.12
C ILE A 221 12.50 -15.78 -4.94
N VAL A 222 11.74 -16.82 -5.20
CA VAL A 222 10.86 -17.46 -4.21
C VAL A 222 11.15 -18.94 -4.07
N CYS A 223 10.91 -19.49 -2.88
CA CYS A 223 11.04 -20.92 -2.68
C CYS A 223 9.82 -21.66 -3.24
N SER A 224 10.08 -22.79 -3.92
CA SER A 224 9.04 -23.67 -4.46
C SER A 224 8.33 -24.50 -3.36
N LYS A 225 8.87 -24.56 -2.12
CA LYS A 225 8.35 -25.42 -1.03
C LYS A 225 7.87 -24.66 0.20
N CYS A 226 8.48 -23.51 0.54
CA CYS A 226 8.14 -22.75 1.75
C CYS A 226 7.78 -21.30 1.42
N SER A 227 7.58 -20.48 2.44
CA SER A 227 7.20 -19.07 2.30
C SER A 227 8.35 -18.12 1.94
N PHE A 228 9.60 -18.57 1.95
CA PHE A 228 10.76 -17.73 1.64
C PHE A 228 10.62 -17.03 0.28
N GLY A 229 10.95 -15.74 0.26
CA GLY A 229 10.99 -14.94 -0.97
C GLY A 229 11.73 -13.63 -0.77
N GLN A 230 12.36 -13.16 -1.84
CA GLN A 230 13.05 -11.88 -1.93
C GLN A 230 12.69 -11.19 -3.25
N ASN A 231 12.52 -9.88 -3.22
CA ASN A 231 12.48 -9.09 -4.44
C ASN A 231 13.87 -9.11 -5.09
N SER A 232 13.93 -9.24 -6.41
CA SER A 232 15.21 -9.36 -7.14
C SER A 232 16.12 -8.15 -6.96
N GLU A 233 15.58 -6.98 -6.58
CA GLU A 233 16.35 -5.77 -6.31
C GLU A 233 17.33 -5.91 -5.14
N ILE A 234 16.99 -6.75 -4.16
CA ILE A 234 17.83 -7.02 -2.98
C ILE A 234 18.29 -8.47 -2.88
N ALA A 235 17.86 -9.33 -3.80
CA ALA A 235 18.16 -10.76 -3.74
C ALA A 235 19.66 -11.03 -3.86
N THR A 236 20.19 -11.76 -2.89
CA THR A 236 21.57 -12.29 -2.92
C THR A 236 21.63 -13.69 -3.49
N LEU A 237 20.51 -14.40 -3.52
CA LEU A 237 20.32 -15.75 -4.03
C LEU A 237 19.71 -15.70 -5.43
N LYS A 238 19.89 -16.78 -6.19
CA LYS A 238 19.47 -16.87 -7.59
C LYS A 238 18.54 -18.07 -7.81
N GLU A 239 17.87 -18.08 -8.94
CA GLU A 239 17.14 -19.25 -9.42
C GLU A 239 18.04 -20.49 -9.48
N GLY A 240 17.55 -21.61 -8.95
CA GLY A 240 18.26 -22.88 -8.85
C GLY A 240 19.06 -23.07 -7.56
N ASP A 241 19.31 -22.01 -6.78
CA ASP A 241 19.96 -22.12 -5.47
C ASP A 241 19.07 -22.87 -4.48
N ASP A 242 19.68 -23.38 -3.41
CA ASP A 242 18.95 -24.00 -2.31
C ASP A 242 18.35 -22.92 -1.38
N CYS A 243 17.11 -23.10 -1.00
CA CYS A 243 16.44 -22.21 -0.06
C CYS A 243 17.12 -22.28 1.32
N PRO A 244 17.50 -21.15 1.93
CA PRO A 244 18.14 -21.10 3.23
C PRO A 244 17.26 -21.63 4.37
N ASP A 245 15.92 -21.55 4.23
CA ASP A 245 14.99 -21.94 5.27
C ASP A 245 14.65 -23.45 5.25
N CYS A 246 14.57 -24.07 4.06
CA CYS A 246 14.05 -25.44 3.96
C CYS A 246 14.83 -26.35 2.99
N GLY A 247 15.88 -25.86 2.33
CA GLY A 247 16.64 -26.62 1.32
C GLY A 247 15.87 -26.90 0.01
N GLY A 248 14.69 -26.34 -0.17
CA GLY A 248 13.94 -26.41 -1.43
C GLY A 248 14.61 -25.58 -2.51
N LYS A 249 14.30 -25.80 -3.78
CA LYS A 249 14.86 -24.99 -4.87
C LYS A 249 14.18 -23.63 -4.98
N LEU A 250 14.99 -22.60 -5.22
CA LEU A 250 14.51 -21.26 -5.52
C LEU A 250 14.15 -21.17 -7.02
N VAL A 251 13.06 -20.48 -7.29
CA VAL A 251 12.54 -20.23 -8.63
C VAL A 251 12.32 -18.73 -8.83
N LYS A 252 12.47 -18.30 -10.09
CA LYS A 252 12.11 -16.94 -10.48
C LYS A 252 10.62 -16.88 -10.75
N ALA A 253 9.96 -15.88 -10.21
CA ALA A 253 8.54 -15.63 -10.40
C ALA A 253 8.28 -14.14 -10.66
N LYS A 254 7.12 -13.83 -11.21
CA LYS A 254 6.60 -12.45 -11.29
C LYS A 254 5.49 -12.24 -10.27
N GLY A 255 5.39 -11.03 -9.75
CA GLY A 255 4.39 -10.67 -8.77
C GLY A 255 3.83 -9.26 -8.96
N ILE A 256 2.63 -9.08 -8.41
CA ILE A 256 2.01 -7.77 -8.23
C ILE A 256 2.09 -7.45 -6.73
N GLU A 257 2.77 -6.37 -6.37
CA GLU A 257 2.79 -5.85 -5.01
C GLU A 257 1.40 -5.34 -4.62
N VAL A 258 0.71 -6.04 -3.74
CA VAL A 258 -0.63 -5.66 -3.25
C VAL A 258 -0.62 -5.02 -1.87
N GLY A 259 0.49 -5.10 -1.16
CA GLY A 259 0.72 -4.44 0.12
C GLY A 259 2.19 -4.38 0.47
N ASN A 260 2.55 -3.43 1.34
CA ASN A 260 3.91 -3.28 1.85
C ASN A 260 3.87 -2.79 3.29
N ILE A 261 4.84 -3.21 4.10
CA ILE A 261 4.98 -2.82 5.50
C ILE A 261 6.42 -2.45 5.81
N PHE A 262 6.58 -1.40 6.64
CA PHE A 262 7.86 -0.77 6.92
C PHE A 262 8.08 -0.57 8.41
N ASP A 263 9.26 -0.92 8.90
CA ASP A 263 9.81 -0.38 10.15
C ASP A 263 10.50 0.95 9.80
N LEU A 264 9.89 2.06 10.21
CA LEU A 264 10.39 3.41 9.94
C LEU A 264 11.42 3.88 10.97
N GLY A 265 11.58 3.14 12.08
CA GLY A 265 12.41 3.57 13.19
C GLY A 265 11.99 4.92 13.73
N THR A 266 12.93 5.82 13.91
CA THR A 266 12.70 7.20 14.40
C THR A 266 12.71 8.25 13.29
N LYS A 267 12.85 7.87 12.02
CA LYS A 267 13.06 8.81 10.89
C LYS A 267 12.07 9.97 10.88
N TYR A 268 10.79 9.71 11.05
CA TYR A 268 9.76 10.74 11.02
C TYR A 268 9.58 11.40 12.39
N SER A 269 9.68 10.67 13.48
CA SER A 269 9.64 11.23 14.82
C SER A 269 10.83 12.17 15.07
N ASP A 270 12.00 11.88 14.51
CA ASP A 270 13.15 12.80 14.53
C ASP A 270 12.87 14.11 13.78
N ALA A 271 12.25 14.01 12.59
CA ALA A 271 11.95 15.17 11.76
C ALA A 271 10.93 16.14 12.40
N PHE A 272 10.07 15.63 13.30
CA PHE A 272 9.01 16.40 13.96
C PHE A 272 9.20 16.54 15.47
N ASP A 273 10.37 16.19 16.04
CA ASP A 273 10.65 16.21 17.48
C ASP A 273 9.55 15.50 18.31
N PHE A 274 9.18 14.30 17.88
CA PHE A 274 8.12 13.54 18.51
C PHE A 274 8.68 12.59 19.58
N ASP A 275 8.69 13.09 20.81
CA ASP A 275 9.11 12.37 22.01
C ASP A 275 7.92 12.02 22.91
N PHE A 276 8.11 11.02 23.74
CA PHE A 276 7.21 10.66 24.83
C PHE A 276 7.98 10.57 26.15
N MET A 277 7.27 10.76 27.28
CA MET A 277 7.81 10.58 28.62
C MET A 277 7.75 9.11 29.00
N THR A 278 8.90 8.53 29.33
CA THR A 278 9.01 7.16 29.86
C THR A 278 8.57 7.08 31.33
N GLU A 279 8.42 5.87 31.85
CA GLU A 279 8.03 5.64 33.25
C GLU A 279 9.05 6.21 34.25
N ASP A 280 10.33 6.19 33.90
CA ASP A 280 11.43 6.74 34.69
C ASP A 280 11.64 8.27 34.51
N GLY A 281 10.70 8.94 33.83
CA GLY A 281 10.68 10.40 33.65
C GLY A 281 11.64 10.94 32.58
N LYS A 282 12.19 10.08 31.72
CA LYS A 282 13.04 10.51 30.61
C LYS A 282 12.22 10.72 29.34
N GLN A 283 12.70 11.60 28.47
CA GLN A 283 12.17 11.71 27.13
C GLN A 283 12.87 10.72 26.20
N ARG A 284 12.08 10.02 25.38
CA ARG A 284 12.56 9.15 24.31
C ARG A 284 11.80 9.39 23.01
N ARG A 285 12.49 9.20 21.90
CA ARG A 285 11.95 9.28 20.56
C ARG A 285 10.99 8.10 20.32
N ILE A 286 9.82 8.37 19.74
CA ILE A 286 8.86 7.32 19.36
C ILE A 286 9.36 6.55 18.14
N LEU A 287 9.16 5.24 18.14
CA LEU A 287 9.35 4.38 16.98
C LEU A 287 8.05 4.27 16.17
N MET A 288 8.17 4.26 14.86
CA MET A 288 7.01 4.22 13.96
C MET A 288 7.06 3.04 13.00
N GLY A 289 5.90 2.47 12.72
CA GLY A 289 5.68 1.54 11.62
C GLY A 289 4.68 2.11 10.62
N CYS A 290 4.82 1.72 9.33
CA CYS A 290 3.90 2.09 8.25
C CYS A 290 3.46 0.84 7.50
N TYR A 291 2.16 0.76 7.16
CA TYR A 291 1.53 -0.45 6.62
C TYR A 291 0.55 -0.06 5.52
N GLY A 292 0.89 -0.32 4.25
CA GLY A 292 0.12 0.09 3.07
C GLY A 292 -0.58 -1.07 2.35
N ILE A 293 -1.83 -0.88 1.92
CA ILE A 293 -2.56 -1.75 0.99
C ILE A 293 -3.23 -0.86 -0.07
N GLY A 294 -2.89 -1.06 -1.33
CA GLY A 294 -3.59 -0.43 -2.45
C GLY A 294 -4.94 -1.10 -2.69
N THR A 295 -6.04 -0.56 -2.12
CA THR A 295 -7.36 -1.21 -2.18
C THR A 295 -7.91 -1.28 -3.60
N SER A 296 -7.68 -0.25 -4.42
CA SER A 296 -8.02 -0.29 -5.85
C SER A 296 -7.10 -1.22 -6.65
N ARG A 297 -5.79 -1.25 -6.32
CA ARG A 297 -4.83 -2.21 -6.91
C ARG A 297 -5.23 -3.65 -6.61
N LEU A 298 -5.74 -3.92 -5.40
CA LEU A 298 -6.19 -5.24 -4.99
C LEU A 298 -7.35 -5.75 -5.87
N VAL A 299 -8.28 -4.88 -6.26
CA VAL A 299 -9.33 -5.24 -7.24
C VAL A 299 -8.72 -5.64 -8.58
N GLY A 300 -7.75 -4.87 -9.08
CA GLY A 300 -7.02 -5.21 -10.31
C GLY A 300 -6.27 -6.54 -10.22
N ALA A 301 -5.59 -6.77 -9.10
CA ALA A 301 -4.83 -8.01 -8.87
C ALA A 301 -5.72 -9.26 -8.83
N VAL A 302 -6.92 -9.15 -8.26
CA VAL A 302 -7.92 -10.24 -8.32
C VAL A 302 -8.30 -10.56 -9.75
N VAL A 303 -8.53 -9.54 -10.60
CA VAL A 303 -8.82 -9.75 -12.02
C VAL A 303 -7.64 -10.39 -12.75
N GLU A 304 -6.40 -9.98 -12.47
CA GLU A 304 -5.21 -10.60 -13.06
C GLU A 304 -5.05 -12.07 -12.67
N ALA A 305 -5.42 -12.42 -11.43
CA ALA A 305 -5.32 -13.79 -10.94
C ALA A 305 -6.46 -14.69 -11.46
N TYR A 306 -7.65 -14.12 -11.72
CA TYR A 306 -8.88 -14.87 -12.02
C TYR A 306 -9.54 -14.35 -13.30
N ASN A 307 -8.88 -14.53 -14.43
CA ASN A 307 -9.45 -14.25 -15.73
C ASN A 307 -9.12 -15.38 -16.73
N ASP A 308 -9.98 -15.53 -17.72
CA ASP A 308 -9.78 -16.42 -18.85
C ASP A 308 -10.18 -15.75 -20.18
N ALA A 309 -10.29 -16.55 -21.24
CA ALA A 309 -10.71 -16.06 -22.56
C ALA A 309 -12.15 -15.51 -22.57
N ASN A 310 -12.98 -15.88 -21.61
CA ASN A 310 -14.40 -15.48 -21.51
C ASN A 310 -14.62 -14.27 -20.61
N GLY A 311 -13.65 -13.94 -19.73
CA GLY A 311 -13.75 -12.78 -18.85
C GLY A 311 -13.17 -12.99 -17.45
N ILE A 312 -13.79 -12.33 -16.47
CA ILE A 312 -13.48 -12.49 -15.04
C ILE A 312 -14.19 -13.73 -14.53
N VAL A 313 -13.46 -14.63 -13.88
CA VAL A 313 -13.94 -15.93 -13.37
C VAL A 313 -14.24 -15.85 -11.87
#